data_7181bdfa3492575eef0b13665c2526da
#
_entry.id   7181bdfa3492575eef0b13665c2526da
#
_cell.length_a   1.000
_cell.length_b   1.000
_cell.length_c   1.000
_cell.angle_alpha   90.00
_cell.angle_beta   90.00
_cell.angle_gamma   90.00
#
_symmetry.space_group_name_H-M   'P 1'
#
loop_
_entity.id
_entity.type
_entity.pdbx_description
1 polymer ?
#
loop_
_entity_poly.entity_id
_entity_poly.type
_entity_poly.pdbx_seq_one_letter_code
_entity_poly.pdbx_strand_id
1 'polypeptide(L)'
;MSPKSKVQSPKPEARNIVLGVTGSIAAHRAADLASLLTKKGGEVHVVMTADALRFITPLPFKTLSRHPVVTDLYDEEEGWKPTHIKLADVASLLLIAPATANTIAKLALGIADDALTCIALALNPHAKILIAPAMNGKMWLHPATQHNVSTLKSRGVEFIGPEEGLLSCGYEGIGRLWPVDKVAERAMEIITDR
;
A
#
# COMPACT_ATOMS: atom_id res chain seq x y z
N MET A 1 -6.78 -39.54 -36.03
CA MET A 1 -6.48 -38.09 -35.90
C MET A 1 -6.64 -37.68 -34.44
N SER A 2 -5.54 -37.55 -33.70
CA SER A 2 -5.55 -37.19 -32.30
C SER A 2 -5.70 -35.66 -32.17
N PRO A 3 -6.52 -35.14 -31.25
CA PRO A 3 -6.64 -33.71 -31.07
C PRO A 3 -5.37 -33.13 -30.43
N LYS A 4 -4.79 -32.16 -31.12
CA LYS A 4 -3.65 -31.37 -30.60
C LYS A 4 -4.10 -30.61 -29.34
N SER A 5 -3.50 -30.98 -28.20
CA SER A 5 -3.63 -30.20 -26.95
C SER A 5 -3.15 -28.76 -27.21
N LYS A 6 -4.07 -27.79 -27.07
CA LYS A 6 -3.69 -26.39 -27.02
C LYS A 6 -2.82 -26.18 -25.78
N VAL A 7 -1.55 -25.95 -25.99
CA VAL A 7 -0.65 -25.40 -24.95
C VAL A 7 -1.22 -24.02 -24.59
N GLN A 8 -1.86 -23.93 -23.43
CA GLN A 8 -2.25 -22.64 -22.87
C GLN A 8 -0.95 -21.89 -22.53
N SER A 9 -0.78 -20.72 -23.12
CA SER A 9 0.26 -19.77 -22.73
C SER A 9 0.16 -19.57 -21.21
N PRO A 10 1.30 -19.52 -20.47
CA PRO A 10 1.27 -19.28 -19.04
C PRO A 10 0.48 -17.98 -18.80
N LYS A 11 -0.50 -18.04 -17.89
CA LYS A 11 -1.24 -16.86 -17.43
C LYS A 11 -0.19 -15.86 -16.95
N PRO A 12 -0.20 -14.58 -17.37
CA PRO A 12 0.74 -13.62 -16.83
C PRO A 12 0.65 -13.66 -15.30
N GLU A 13 1.80 -13.68 -14.61
CA GLU A 13 1.83 -13.70 -13.15
C GLU A 13 0.93 -12.60 -12.62
N ALA A 14 0.03 -12.95 -11.68
CA ALA A 14 -0.95 -12.02 -11.18
C ALA A 14 -0.23 -10.84 -10.51
N ARG A 15 -0.50 -9.62 -10.99
CA ARG A 15 0.09 -8.36 -10.48
C ARG A 15 -0.65 -7.91 -9.23
N ASN A 16 -0.58 -8.73 -8.15
CA ASN A 16 -1.29 -8.48 -6.92
C ASN A 16 -0.64 -7.33 -6.12
N ILE A 17 -1.36 -6.23 -5.98
CA ILE A 17 -0.95 -5.06 -5.21
C ILE A 17 -1.84 -4.97 -3.97
N VAL A 18 -1.24 -5.05 -2.79
CA VAL A 18 -1.93 -4.69 -1.55
C VAL A 18 -1.70 -3.19 -1.31
N LEU A 19 -2.78 -2.39 -1.41
CA LEU A 19 -2.75 -0.96 -1.17
C LEU A 19 -3.18 -0.67 0.28
N GLY A 20 -2.22 -0.32 1.11
CA GLY A 20 -2.45 0.15 2.48
C GLY A 20 -2.77 1.63 2.52
N VAL A 21 -3.92 2.00 3.09
CA VAL A 21 -4.36 3.39 3.27
C VAL A 21 -4.37 3.71 4.76
N THR A 22 -3.64 4.77 5.15
CA THR A 22 -3.50 5.15 6.56
C THR A 22 -4.08 6.53 6.87
N GLY A 23 -4.21 6.87 8.16
CA GLY A 23 -4.91 8.05 8.66
C GLY A 23 -4.23 9.39 8.40
N SER A 24 -4.22 9.81 7.16
CA SER A 24 -3.72 11.12 6.70
C SER A 24 -4.81 11.88 5.95
N ILE A 25 -4.77 13.19 5.98
CA ILE A 25 -5.64 14.03 5.13
C ILE A 25 -5.51 13.66 3.65
N ALA A 26 -4.36 13.13 3.22
CA ALA A 26 -4.14 12.68 1.86
C ALA A 26 -4.81 11.32 1.53
N ALA A 27 -5.53 10.69 2.47
CA ALA A 27 -6.21 9.40 2.25
C ALA A 27 -7.23 9.45 1.09
N HIS A 28 -7.86 10.61 0.83
CA HIS A 28 -8.76 10.79 -0.32
C HIS A 28 -8.06 10.56 -1.66
N ARG A 29 -6.75 10.85 -1.76
CA ARG A 29 -5.96 10.65 -2.97
C ARG A 29 -5.68 9.17 -3.26
N ALA A 30 -5.79 8.32 -2.25
CA ALA A 30 -5.61 6.87 -2.43
C ALA A 30 -6.72 6.25 -3.30
N ALA A 31 -7.90 6.86 -3.38
CA ALA A 31 -8.96 6.42 -4.29
C ALA A 31 -8.55 6.61 -5.76
N ASP A 32 -7.96 7.76 -6.11
CA ASP A 32 -7.40 8.00 -7.45
C ASP A 32 -6.28 7.02 -7.75
N LEU A 33 -5.42 6.75 -6.77
CA LEU A 33 -4.33 5.78 -6.89
C LEU A 33 -4.85 4.37 -7.15
N ALA A 34 -5.86 3.90 -6.41
CA ALA A 34 -6.49 2.60 -6.62
C ALA A 34 -7.05 2.48 -8.06
N SER A 35 -7.75 3.53 -8.54
CA SER A 35 -8.28 3.60 -9.90
C SER A 35 -7.16 3.52 -10.95
N LEU A 36 -6.08 4.25 -10.77
CA LEU A 36 -4.94 4.27 -11.70
C LEU A 36 -4.24 2.90 -11.76
N LEU A 37 -3.98 2.27 -10.62
CA LEU A 37 -3.35 0.95 -10.55
C LEU A 37 -4.21 -0.11 -11.23
N THR A 38 -5.53 -0.11 -10.97
CA THR A 38 -6.47 -1.04 -11.62
C THR A 38 -6.52 -0.83 -13.14
N LYS A 39 -6.55 0.43 -13.61
CA LYS A 39 -6.50 0.76 -15.06
C LYS A 39 -5.21 0.31 -15.73
N LYS A 40 -4.09 0.30 -15.00
CA LYS A 40 -2.79 -0.20 -15.47
C LYS A 40 -2.67 -1.72 -15.42
N GLY A 41 -3.74 -2.44 -15.04
CA GLY A 41 -3.79 -3.91 -15.01
C GLY A 41 -3.28 -4.53 -13.71
N GLY A 42 -3.19 -3.75 -12.62
CA GLY A 42 -2.94 -4.27 -11.27
C GLY A 42 -4.20 -4.89 -10.66
N GLU A 43 -4.04 -6.02 -9.97
CA GLU A 43 -5.03 -6.63 -9.09
C GLU A 43 -4.91 -5.96 -7.71
N VAL A 44 -5.78 -4.99 -7.42
CA VAL A 44 -5.62 -4.09 -6.26
C VAL A 44 -6.51 -4.56 -5.11
N HIS A 45 -5.89 -4.93 -3.99
CA HIS A 45 -6.56 -5.26 -2.73
C HIS A 45 -6.31 -4.14 -1.72
N VAL A 46 -7.38 -3.50 -1.25
CA VAL A 46 -7.25 -2.33 -0.37
C VAL A 46 -7.41 -2.73 1.08
N VAL A 47 -6.47 -2.25 1.91
CA VAL A 47 -6.47 -2.43 3.36
C VAL A 47 -6.42 -1.05 4.02
N MET A 48 -7.40 -0.75 4.88
CA MET A 48 -7.50 0.56 5.54
C MET A 48 -7.27 0.42 7.04
N THR A 49 -6.43 1.28 7.60
CA THR A 49 -6.34 1.38 9.05
C THR A 49 -7.59 2.04 9.65
N ALA A 50 -7.88 1.81 10.94
CA ALA A 50 -8.99 2.45 11.64
C ALA A 50 -8.93 3.99 11.54
N ASP A 51 -7.75 4.58 11.57
CA ASP A 51 -7.59 6.03 11.39
C ASP A 51 -7.89 6.48 9.95
N ALA A 52 -7.65 5.65 8.93
CA ALA A 52 -8.00 5.99 7.56
C ALA A 52 -9.51 6.13 7.35
N LEU A 53 -10.30 5.31 8.05
CA LEU A 53 -11.78 5.36 8.00
C LEU A 53 -12.37 6.68 8.50
N ARG A 54 -11.60 7.48 9.23
CA ARG A 54 -11.99 8.83 9.68
C ARG A 54 -11.89 9.88 8.57
N PHE A 55 -11.16 9.60 7.49
CA PHE A 55 -10.93 10.50 6.36
C PHE A 55 -11.69 10.12 5.10
N ILE A 56 -11.89 8.82 4.87
CA ILE A 56 -12.56 8.31 3.68
C ILE A 56 -13.24 6.96 3.99
N THR A 57 -14.39 6.71 3.38
CA THR A 57 -15.11 5.44 3.55
C THR A 57 -14.54 4.34 2.64
N PRO A 58 -14.77 3.05 2.95
CA PRO A 58 -14.34 1.93 2.10
C PRO A 58 -15.02 1.86 0.73
N LEU A 59 -16.21 2.46 0.59
CA LEU A 59 -17.05 2.31 -0.60
C LEU A 59 -16.38 2.71 -1.92
N PRO A 60 -15.69 3.86 -2.02
CA PRO A 60 -14.95 4.21 -3.24
C PRO A 60 -13.92 3.15 -3.63
N PHE A 61 -13.17 2.64 -2.66
CA PHE A 61 -12.14 1.63 -2.90
C PHE A 61 -12.73 0.31 -3.38
N LYS A 62 -13.79 -0.18 -2.75
CA LYS A 62 -14.51 -1.39 -3.17
C LYS A 62 -14.94 -1.30 -4.63
N THR A 63 -15.47 -0.14 -5.05
CA THR A 63 -15.93 0.08 -6.42
C THR A 63 -14.76 0.15 -7.41
N LEU A 64 -13.69 0.85 -7.06
CA LEU A 64 -12.55 1.12 -7.96
C LEU A 64 -11.62 -0.08 -8.09
N SER A 65 -11.39 -0.82 -7.01
CA SER A 65 -10.55 -2.02 -7.02
C SER A 65 -11.30 -3.28 -7.46
N ARG A 66 -12.65 -3.29 -7.35
CA ARG A 66 -13.53 -4.44 -7.60
C ARG A 66 -13.32 -5.60 -6.61
N HIS A 67 -12.69 -5.32 -5.48
CA HIS A 67 -12.43 -6.26 -4.40
C HIS A 67 -13.04 -5.77 -3.08
N PRO A 68 -13.33 -6.67 -2.12
CA PRO A 68 -13.61 -6.28 -0.75
C PRO A 68 -12.47 -5.43 -0.17
N VAL A 69 -12.81 -4.52 0.73
CA VAL A 69 -11.83 -3.69 1.44
C VAL A 69 -11.67 -4.23 2.85
N VAL A 70 -10.45 -4.54 3.23
CA VAL A 70 -10.14 -5.00 4.59
C VAL A 70 -10.02 -3.80 5.51
N THR A 71 -10.84 -3.76 6.54
CA THR A 71 -10.88 -2.65 7.52
C THR A 71 -10.59 -3.08 8.95
N ASP A 72 -10.71 -4.36 9.22
CA ASP A 72 -10.46 -4.96 10.53
C ASP A 72 -9.63 -6.23 10.37
N LEU A 73 -8.79 -6.53 11.36
CA LEU A 73 -7.96 -7.74 11.38
C LEU A 73 -8.80 -9.01 11.52
N TYR A 74 -9.95 -8.90 12.18
CA TYR A 74 -10.84 -10.01 12.52
C TYR A 74 -12.09 -10.09 11.62
N ASP A 75 -12.21 -9.18 10.64
CA ASP A 75 -13.25 -9.23 9.62
C ASP A 75 -12.83 -10.27 8.56
N GLU A 76 -13.22 -11.52 8.80
CA GLU A 76 -12.80 -12.66 7.97
C GLU A 76 -13.85 -12.97 6.91
N GLU A 77 -13.39 -13.16 5.68
CA GLU A 77 -14.17 -13.78 4.62
C GLU A 77 -14.37 -15.28 4.94
N GLU A 78 -15.36 -15.92 4.30
CA GLU A 78 -15.57 -17.36 4.43
C GLU A 78 -14.29 -18.16 4.11
N GLY A 79 -13.93 -19.06 5.02
CA GLY A 79 -12.79 -19.96 4.89
C GLY A 79 -11.94 -20.05 6.17
N TRP A 80 -11.01 -21.00 6.18
CA TRP A 80 -10.15 -21.27 7.35
C TRP A 80 -8.90 -20.40 7.44
N LYS A 81 -8.50 -19.76 6.31
CA LYS A 81 -7.26 -18.98 6.23
C LYS A 81 -7.56 -17.50 6.43
N PRO A 82 -6.94 -16.84 7.41
CA PRO A 82 -7.15 -15.42 7.66
C PRO A 82 -6.87 -14.54 6.44
N THR A 83 -7.71 -13.53 6.20
CA THR A 83 -7.63 -12.65 5.03
C THR A 83 -6.27 -11.95 4.92
N HIS A 84 -5.71 -11.49 6.05
CA HIS A 84 -4.39 -10.83 6.05
C HIS A 84 -3.26 -11.77 5.60
N ILE A 85 -3.32 -13.07 5.95
CA ILE A 85 -2.35 -14.07 5.51
C ILE A 85 -2.53 -14.39 4.02
N LYS A 86 -3.81 -14.50 3.55
CA LYS A 86 -4.06 -14.71 2.10
C LYS A 86 -3.45 -13.58 1.27
N LEU A 87 -3.66 -12.33 1.70
CA LEU A 87 -3.11 -11.15 0.99
C LEU A 87 -1.58 -11.09 1.07
N ALA A 88 -0.98 -11.39 2.22
CA ALA A 88 0.46 -11.41 2.38
C ALA A 88 1.15 -12.45 1.47
N ASP A 89 0.53 -13.63 1.31
CA ASP A 89 1.08 -14.72 0.49
C ASP A 89 1.05 -14.40 -1.02
N VAL A 90 -0.03 -13.76 -1.50
CA VAL A 90 -0.20 -13.52 -2.94
C VAL A 90 0.37 -12.16 -3.41
N ALA A 91 0.71 -11.28 -2.48
CA ALA A 91 1.18 -9.94 -2.82
C ALA A 91 2.44 -9.98 -3.68
N SER A 92 2.43 -9.21 -4.75
CA SER A 92 3.62 -8.83 -5.51
C SER A 92 4.24 -7.55 -4.95
N LEU A 93 3.39 -6.65 -4.50
CA LEU A 93 3.78 -5.37 -3.92
C LEU A 93 2.85 -5.04 -2.74
N LEU A 94 3.42 -4.63 -1.64
CA LEU A 94 2.74 -3.88 -0.58
C LEU A 94 3.05 -2.39 -0.81
N LEU A 95 2.03 -1.64 -1.26
CA LEU A 95 2.10 -0.19 -1.44
C LEU A 95 1.35 0.49 -0.31
N ILE A 96 2.01 1.33 0.48
CA ILE A 96 1.38 2.10 1.57
C ILE A 96 1.33 3.57 1.17
N ALA A 97 0.15 4.05 0.81
CA ALA A 97 -0.09 5.41 0.32
C ALA A 97 -1.49 5.93 0.66
N PRO A 98 -1.62 6.99 1.47
CA PRO A 98 -0.54 7.68 2.19
C PRO A 98 -0.02 6.87 3.38
N ALA A 99 1.25 7.03 3.74
CA ALA A 99 1.84 6.46 4.94
C ALA A 99 2.08 7.54 6.01
N THR A 100 1.50 7.35 7.20
CA THR A 100 1.72 8.22 8.37
C THR A 100 3.00 7.87 9.10
N ALA A 101 3.51 8.79 9.93
CA ALA A 101 4.63 8.55 10.82
C ALA A 101 4.37 7.37 11.78
N ASN A 102 3.12 7.22 12.26
CA ASN A 102 2.69 6.10 13.10
C ASN A 102 2.91 4.75 12.39
N THR A 103 2.40 4.63 11.15
CA THR A 103 2.54 3.39 10.37
C THR A 103 4.00 3.09 10.07
N ILE A 104 4.80 4.09 9.68
CA ILE A 104 6.24 3.94 9.45
C ILE A 104 6.94 3.44 10.71
N ALA A 105 6.59 3.98 11.89
CA ALA A 105 7.16 3.54 13.17
C ALA A 105 6.76 2.09 13.49
N LYS A 106 5.50 1.72 13.34
CA LYS A 106 5.02 0.34 13.55
C LYS A 106 5.80 -0.66 12.68
N LEU A 107 5.94 -0.37 11.39
CA LEU A 107 6.69 -1.22 10.45
C LEU A 107 8.17 -1.34 10.84
N ALA A 108 8.81 -0.24 11.25
CA ALA A 108 10.21 -0.24 11.66
C ALA A 108 10.44 -1.09 12.92
N LEU A 109 9.48 -1.08 13.85
CA LEU A 109 9.55 -1.79 15.12
C LEU A 109 8.93 -3.21 15.08
N GLY A 110 8.28 -3.60 13.98
CA GLY A 110 7.61 -4.91 13.87
C GLY A 110 6.31 -4.99 14.69
N ILE A 111 5.62 -3.87 14.93
CA ILE A 111 4.32 -3.85 15.60
C ILE A 111 3.25 -4.24 14.59
N ALA A 112 2.47 -5.28 14.92
CA ALA A 112 1.43 -5.85 14.07
C ALA A 112 0.10 -5.93 14.84
N ASP A 113 -0.55 -4.77 15.01
CA ASP A 113 -1.77 -4.58 15.80
C ASP A 113 -3.00 -4.23 14.94
N ASP A 114 -2.85 -4.22 13.62
CA ASP A 114 -3.91 -4.05 12.63
C ASP A 114 -3.66 -4.92 11.38
N ALA A 115 -4.68 -5.05 10.52
CA ALA A 115 -4.57 -5.89 9.33
C ALA A 115 -3.41 -5.48 8.40
N LEU A 116 -3.15 -4.19 8.22
CA LEU A 116 -2.08 -3.69 7.35
C LEU A 116 -0.69 -4.07 7.88
N THR A 117 -0.47 -3.88 9.17
CA THR A 117 0.82 -4.18 9.81
C THR A 117 1.06 -5.68 9.96
N CYS A 118 -0.01 -6.48 10.16
CA CYS A 118 0.07 -7.94 10.11
C CYS A 118 0.44 -8.43 8.70
N ILE A 119 -0.16 -7.89 7.64
CA ILE A 119 0.21 -8.20 6.25
C ILE A 119 1.69 -7.87 6.01
N ALA A 120 2.14 -6.68 6.42
CA ALA A 120 3.52 -6.26 6.21
C ALA A 120 4.54 -7.20 6.89
N LEU A 121 4.21 -7.70 8.10
CA LEU A 121 5.09 -8.60 8.85
C LEU A 121 5.07 -10.04 8.29
N ALA A 122 3.93 -10.47 7.72
CA ALA A 122 3.74 -11.80 7.15
C ALA A 122 4.02 -11.87 5.63
N LEU A 123 4.47 -10.76 5.02
CA LEU A 123 4.64 -10.63 3.58
C LEU A 123 5.59 -11.69 3.02
N ASN A 124 5.22 -12.29 1.90
CA ASN A 124 6.09 -13.29 1.27
C ASN A 124 7.44 -12.67 0.85
N PRO A 125 8.55 -13.46 0.87
CA PRO A 125 9.91 -12.93 0.69
C PRO A 125 10.18 -12.28 -0.68
N HIS A 126 9.34 -12.58 -1.68
CA HIS A 126 9.49 -12.05 -3.03
C HIS A 126 8.76 -10.74 -3.23
N ALA A 127 7.79 -10.41 -2.38
CA ALA A 127 7.06 -9.15 -2.46
C ALA A 127 7.98 -7.97 -2.11
N LYS A 128 7.73 -6.84 -2.77
CA LYS A 128 8.40 -5.58 -2.46
C LYS A 128 7.49 -4.69 -1.61
N ILE A 129 8.09 -3.75 -0.91
CA ILE A 129 7.35 -2.73 -0.14
C ILE A 129 7.73 -1.36 -0.68
N LEU A 130 6.71 -0.59 -1.08
CA LEU A 130 6.83 0.81 -1.48
C LEU A 130 6.00 1.67 -0.53
N ILE A 131 6.62 2.71 0.03
CA ILE A 131 5.97 3.62 0.98
C ILE A 131 5.96 5.03 0.39
N ALA A 132 4.77 5.64 0.34
CA ALA A 132 4.56 7.04 -0.02
C ALA A 132 4.13 7.84 1.22
N PRO A 133 5.06 8.52 1.91
CA PRO A 133 4.75 9.27 3.13
C PRO A 133 3.87 10.49 2.87
N ALA A 134 2.97 10.80 3.83
CA ALA A 134 2.23 12.05 3.85
C ALA A 134 1.93 12.47 5.29
N MET A 135 2.58 13.53 5.73
CA MET A 135 2.47 14.06 7.09
C MET A 135 2.92 15.52 7.17
N ASN A 136 2.73 16.15 8.32
CA ASN A 136 3.30 17.46 8.59
C ASN A 136 4.84 17.45 8.44
N GLY A 137 5.42 18.51 7.88
CA GLY A 137 6.87 18.58 7.61
C GLY A 137 7.73 18.45 8.86
N LYS A 138 7.29 18.98 10.01
CA LYS A 138 8.00 18.81 11.27
C LYS A 138 7.99 17.35 11.73
N MET A 139 6.89 16.63 11.50
CA MET A 139 6.81 15.19 11.78
C MET A 139 7.72 14.40 10.86
N TRP A 140 7.77 14.75 9.57
CA TRP A 140 8.68 14.11 8.63
C TRP A 140 10.14 14.31 9.00
N LEU A 141 10.54 15.55 9.30
CA LEU A 141 11.93 15.90 9.66
C LEU A 141 12.32 15.48 11.08
N HIS A 142 11.38 14.98 11.88
CA HIS A 142 11.68 14.56 13.24
C HIS A 142 12.69 13.42 13.27
N PRO A 143 13.74 13.46 14.12
CA PRO A 143 14.79 12.44 14.17
C PRO A 143 14.26 11.01 14.32
N ALA A 144 13.20 10.79 15.11
CA ALA A 144 12.57 9.48 15.25
C ALA A 144 11.96 8.98 13.94
N THR A 145 11.29 9.84 13.17
CA THR A 145 10.72 9.48 11.86
C THR A 145 11.84 9.14 10.88
N GLN A 146 12.90 9.96 10.82
CA GLN A 146 14.02 9.72 9.92
C GLN A 146 14.82 8.46 10.30
N HIS A 147 14.92 8.16 11.58
CA HIS A 147 15.51 6.89 12.05
C HIS A 147 14.69 5.68 11.58
N ASN A 148 13.37 5.72 11.73
CA ASN A 148 12.47 4.65 11.27
C ASN A 148 12.53 4.46 9.75
N VAL A 149 12.57 5.56 8.99
CA VAL A 149 12.74 5.52 7.52
C VAL A 149 14.08 4.87 7.15
N SER A 150 15.17 5.26 7.81
CA SER A 150 16.50 4.67 7.59
C SER A 150 16.51 3.17 7.89
N THR A 151 15.89 2.76 8.99
CA THR A 151 15.74 1.35 9.38
C THR A 151 15.00 0.55 8.32
N LEU A 152 13.87 1.08 7.80
CA LEU A 152 13.10 0.40 6.76
C LEU A 152 13.87 0.33 5.42
N LYS A 153 14.55 1.41 5.04
CA LYS A 153 15.40 1.43 3.84
C LYS A 153 16.51 0.38 3.92
N SER A 154 17.16 0.20 5.09
CA SER A 154 18.18 -0.83 5.27
C SER A 154 17.65 -2.25 5.15
N ARG A 155 16.32 -2.46 5.29
CA ARG A 155 15.61 -3.73 5.08
C ARG A 155 15.08 -3.88 3.66
N GLY A 156 15.43 -2.97 2.72
CA GLY A 156 15.01 -3.04 1.32
C GLY A 156 13.65 -2.42 1.03
N VAL A 157 13.05 -1.67 1.96
CA VAL A 157 11.81 -0.92 1.72
C VAL A 157 12.12 0.32 0.89
N GLU A 158 11.38 0.52 -0.19
CA GLU A 158 11.49 1.70 -1.04
C GLU A 158 10.56 2.81 -0.57
N PHE A 159 11.01 4.06 -0.68
CA PHE A 159 10.25 5.25 -0.36
C PHE A 159 10.16 6.17 -1.58
N ILE A 160 8.96 6.70 -1.86
CA ILE A 160 8.72 7.71 -2.88
C ILE A 160 8.14 8.97 -2.24
N GLY A 161 8.83 10.10 -2.35
CA GLY A 161 8.48 11.32 -1.65
C GLY A 161 8.92 11.32 -0.18
N PRO A 162 8.31 12.16 0.67
CA PRO A 162 7.22 13.09 0.36
C PRO A 162 7.65 14.27 -0.53
N GLU A 163 6.66 14.97 -1.10
CA GLU A 163 6.86 16.16 -1.92
C GLU A 163 6.90 17.44 -1.06
N GLU A 164 7.61 18.45 -1.57
CA GLU A 164 7.53 19.82 -1.05
C GLU A 164 6.32 20.57 -1.62
N GLY A 165 5.76 21.49 -0.86
CA GLY A 165 4.68 22.37 -1.29
C GLY A 165 3.82 22.88 -0.16
N LEU A 166 2.68 23.51 -0.51
CA LEU A 166 1.72 23.99 0.47
C LEU A 166 1.08 22.81 1.20
N LEU A 167 1.25 22.76 2.50
CA LEU A 167 0.66 21.75 3.39
C LEU A 167 -0.73 22.18 3.86
N SER A 168 -1.58 21.21 4.20
CA SER A 168 -2.95 21.46 4.70
C SER A 168 -2.99 22.30 5.99
N CYS A 169 -1.88 22.42 6.70
CA CYS A 169 -1.72 23.29 7.87
C CYS A 169 -1.32 24.75 7.54
N GLY A 170 -1.29 25.13 6.24
CA GLY A 170 -1.17 26.52 5.79
C GLY A 170 0.25 27.06 5.62
N TYR A 171 1.28 26.22 5.67
CA TYR A 171 2.65 26.62 5.35
C TYR A 171 3.28 25.75 4.25
N GLU A 172 4.27 26.28 3.56
CA GLU A 172 5.07 25.55 2.57
C GLU A 172 6.14 24.72 3.27
N GLY A 173 6.38 23.49 2.75
CA GLY A 173 7.40 22.60 3.24
C GLY A 173 7.25 21.18 2.72
N ILE A 174 8.16 20.32 3.13
CA ILE A 174 8.14 18.90 2.81
C ILE A 174 7.08 18.17 3.62
N GLY A 175 6.34 17.23 3.00
CA GLY A 175 5.35 16.41 3.72
C GLY A 175 4.11 16.02 2.93
N ARG A 176 3.93 16.55 1.70
CA ARG A 176 2.83 16.19 0.82
C ARG A 176 3.00 14.78 0.26
N LEU A 177 1.87 14.10 0.05
CA LEU A 177 1.87 12.87 -0.72
C LEU A 177 2.44 13.13 -2.12
N TRP A 178 3.37 12.30 -2.55
CA TRP A 178 3.89 12.32 -3.92
C TRP A 178 2.74 12.24 -4.94
N PRO A 179 2.87 12.83 -6.15
CA PRO A 179 1.83 12.78 -7.18
C PRO A 179 1.38 11.32 -7.44
N VAL A 180 0.08 11.07 -7.38
CA VAL A 180 -0.48 9.70 -7.41
C VAL A 180 -0.22 8.96 -8.73
N ASP A 181 -0.12 9.69 -9.84
CA ASP A 181 0.29 9.17 -11.15
C ASP A 181 1.72 8.62 -11.09
N LYS A 182 2.63 9.35 -10.44
CA LYS A 182 4.03 8.94 -10.26
C LYS A 182 4.18 7.77 -9.27
N VAL A 183 3.37 7.75 -8.20
CA VAL A 183 3.31 6.60 -7.30
C VAL A 183 2.81 5.36 -8.04
N ALA A 184 1.77 5.50 -8.88
CA ALA A 184 1.25 4.40 -9.68
C ALA A 184 2.26 3.92 -10.74
N GLU A 185 2.98 4.82 -11.41
CA GLU A 185 4.04 4.48 -12.34
C GLU A 185 5.12 3.65 -11.65
N ARG A 186 5.65 4.14 -10.52
CA ARG A 186 6.69 3.43 -9.77
C ARG A 186 6.23 2.07 -9.25
N ALA A 187 5.01 1.98 -8.74
CA ALA A 187 4.43 0.71 -8.29
C ALA A 187 4.37 -0.33 -9.43
N MET A 188 3.99 0.10 -10.64
CA MET A 188 3.91 -0.79 -11.80
C MET A 188 5.28 -1.20 -12.31
N GLU A 189 6.30 -0.32 -12.29
CA GLU A 189 7.69 -0.66 -12.59
C GLU A 189 8.19 -1.79 -11.69
N ILE A 190 8.04 -1.62 -10.35
CA ILE A 190 8.50 -2.60 -9.35
C ILE A 190 7.95 -4.01 -9.61
N ILE A 191 6.70 -4.14 -10.06
CA ILE A 191 6.08 -5.44 -10.31
C ILE A 191 6.33 -5.98 -11.72
N THR A 192 6.88 -5.16 -12.62
CA THR A 192 7.20 -5.57 -14.00
C THR A 192 8.68 -5.98 -14.14
N ASP A 193 9.57 -5.38 -13.35
CA ASP A 193 11.02 -5.61 -13.37
C ASP A 193 11.46 -6.90 -12.61
N ARG A 194 10.58 -7.89 -12.53
CA ARG A 194 10.85 -9.19 -11.90
C ARG A 194 11.39 -10.21 -12.85
#